data_891eb2266961a0d996168b8102f1438c
#
_entry.id   891eb2266961a0d996168b8102f1438c
#
_cell.length_a   1.000
_cell.length_b   1.000
_cell.length_c   1.000
_cell.angle_alpha   90.00
_cell.angle_beta   90.00
_cell.angle_gamma   90.00
#
_symmetry.space_group_name_H-M   'P 1'
#
loop_
_entity.id
_entity.type
_entity.pdbx_description
1 polymer ?
#
loop_
_entity_poly.entity_id
_entity_poly.type
_entity_poly.pdbx_seq_one_letter_code
_entity_poly.pdbx_strand_id
1 'polypeptide(L)'
;MNRIDRLHAILTHLQSKRRVTAQEIADRFNISLRTVYRDVKALDESGVPVIGEAGSGYSIMEGYRLPPVMFSQQEANALLIGGKLAEKLTDGSVRQHFEAALFKIKAVLRATDKENLDHLTNQIEVLRFRAPQDEEADSHLSALQQSIAEKRAIFIRYHSGGKEELSERIVEPIGLWYYSQYWHLIGYCRLRKGYRDFRVSRIQRLQLKDETYNPSAHPTLHSYIESMSKHQEELNEVVLCMSNDVIRYIRESRYYYGFVREEPADADFTRLFFMTGSMNYFGRWLLMFTNSVKVESPLSLKETMTALCKELHQHYTI
;
A
#
# COMPACT_ATOMS: atom_id res chain seq x y z
N MET A 1 -14.26 23.95 -17.57
CA MET A 1 -14.99 22.75 -18.04
C MET A 1 -16.29 23.22 -18.69
N ASN A 2 -16.61 22.81 -19.91
CA ASN A 2 -17.88 23.18 -20.53
C ASN A 2 -19.07 22.49 -19.84
N ARG A 3 -20.31 22.87 -20.16
CA ARG A 3 -21.49 22.35 -19.47
C ARG A 3 -21.72 20.86 -19.76
N ILE A 4 -21.48 20.41 -20.99
CA ILE A 4 -21.71 19.01 -21.38
C ILE A 4 -20.72 18.09 -20.67
N ASP A 5 -19.45 18.44 -20.70
CA ASP A 5 -18.41 17.68 -20.00
C ASP A 5 -18.70 17.60 -18.50
N ARG A 6 -19.22 18.71 -17.92
CA ARG A 6 -19.56 18.74 -16.49
C ARG A 6 -20.74 17.84 -16.16
N LEU A 7 -21.80 17.82 -16.99
CA LEU A 7 -22.92 16.90 -16.81
C LEU A 7 -22.48 15.44 -16.86
N HIS A 8 -21.61 15.09 -17.81
CA HIS A 8 -21.02 13.76 -17.91
C HIS A 8 -20.19 13.40 -16.66
N ALA A 9 -19.36 14.33 -16.19
CA ALA A 9 -18.52 14.13 -15.00
C ALA A 9 -19.36 13.99 -13.72
N ILE A 10 -20.45 14.78 -13.58
CA ILE A 10 -21.39 14.66 -12.46
C ILE A 10 -22.10 13.30 -12.51
N LEU A 11 -22.55 12.86 -13.66
CA LEU A 11 -23.19 11.58 -13.86
C LEU A 11 -22.26 10.42 -13.46
N THR A 12 -21.01 10.44 -13.94
CA THR A 12 -19.97 9.46 -13.56
C THR A 12 -19.74 9.48 -12.03
N HIS A 13 -19.73 10.65 -11.41
CA HIS A 13 -19.55 10.76 -9.97
C HIS A 13 -20.74 10.19 -9.17
N LEU A 14 -21.97 10.46 -9.61
CA LEU A 14 -23.19 9.90 -9.03
C LEU A 14 -23.22 8.36 -9.09
N GLN A 15 -22.61 7.76 -10.12
CA GLN A 15 -22.55 6.31 -10.25
C GLN A 15 -21.40 5.68 -9.49
N SER A 16 -20.35 6.44 -9.17
CA SER A 16 -19.19 5.92 -8.44
C SER A 16 -19.46 5.67 -6.94
N LYS A 17 -20.56 6.21 -6.41
CA LYS A 17 -20.97 6.05 -5.02
C LYS A 17 -22.47 5.74 -4.93
N ARG A 18 -22.85 5.05 -3.86
CA ARG A 18 -24.27 4.77 -3.59
C ARG A 18 -25.08 6.04 -3.39
N ARG A 19 -24.46 7.12 -2.86
CA ARG A 19 -25.06 8.41 -2.62
C ARG A 19 -24.00 9.51 -2.62
N VAL A 20 -24.32 10.68 -3.19
CA VAL A 20 -23.42 11.84 -3.31
C VAL A 20 -24.20 13.10 -2.88
N THR A 21 -23.64 13.90 -1.98
CA THR A 21 -24.27 15.14 -1.55
C THR A 21 -24.06 16.28 -2.57
N ALA A 22 -24.94 17.26 -2.57
CA ALA A 22 -24.78 18.45 -3.41
C ALA A 22 -23.45 19.19 -3.11
N GLN A 23 -23.02 19.19 -1.84
CA GLN A 23 -21.76 19.80 -1.43
C GLN A 23 -20.56 19.06 -2.00
N GLU A 24 -20.54 17.71 -1.94
CA GLU A 24 -19.48 16.92 -2.58
C GLU A 24 -19.34 17.18 -4.08
N ILE A 25 -20.47 17.37 -4.78
CA ILE A 25 -20.44 17.71 -6.21
C ILE A 25 -19.88 19.13 -6.40
N ALA A 26 -20.34 20.09 -5.60
CA ALA A 26 -19.87 21.47 -5.66
C ALA A 26 -18.35 21.56 -5.46
N ASP A 27 -17.83 20.91 -4.41
CA ASP A 27 -16.42 20.92 -4.05
C ASP A 27 -15.55 20.21 -5.13
N ARG A 28 -16.00 19.04 -5.59
CA ARG A 28 -15.25 18.26 -6.59
C ARG A 28 -15.08 18.98 -7.93
N PHE A 29 -16.11 19.69 -8.37
CA PHE A 29 -16.11 20.36 -9.68
C PHE A 29 -15.89 21.88 -9.59
N ASN A 30 -15.67 22.39 -8.39
CA ASN A 30 -15.48 23.82 -8.08
C ASN A 30 -16.61 24.68 -8.68
N ILE A 31 -17.89 24.33 -8.34
CA ILE A 31 -19.09 24.99 -8.80
C ILE A 31 -20.01 25.34 -7.63
N SER A 32 -20.92 26.32 -7.82
CA SER A 32 -21.89 26.67 -6.79
C SER A 32 -22.98 25.59 -6.62
N LEU A 33 -23.54 25.49 -5.40
CA LEU A 33 -24.70 24.62 -5.14
C LEU A 33 -25.86 24.88 -6.11
N ARG A 34 -26.11 26.15 -6.45
CA ARG A 34 -27.12 26.51 -7.47
C ARG A 34 -26.84 25.88 -8.82
N THR A 35 -25.58 25.80 -9.20
CA THR A 35 -25.15 25.13 -10.44
C THR A 35 -25.35 23.63 -10.34
N VAL A 36 -25.02 23.02 -9.20
CA VAL A 36 -25.27 21.60 -8.94
C VAL A 36 -26.74 21.26 -9.12
N TYR A 37 -27.64 21.99 -8.46
CA TYR A 37 -29.09 21.73 -8.56
C TYR A 37 -29.59 21.83 -9.99
N ARG A 38 -29.11 22.83 -10.75
CA ARG A 38 -29.48 23.00 -12.14
C ARG A 38 -28.94 21.87 -13.03
N ASP A 39 -27.73 21.43 -12.79
CA ASP A 39 -27.08 20.40 -13.59
C ASP A 39 -27.66 19.01 -13.26
N VAL A 40 -27.95 18.70 -12.01
CA VAL A 40 -28.66 17.48 -11.60
C VAL A 40 -30.07 17.43 -12.20
N LYS A 41 -30.80 18.55 -12.15
CA LYS A 41 -32.11 18.65 -12.80
C LYS A 41 -32.02 18.43 -14.30
N ALA A 42 -31.02 18.95 -14.99
CA ALA A 42 -30.80 18.75 -16.41
C ALA A 42 -30.47 17.28 -16.76
N LEU A 43 -29.77 16.55 -15.87
CA LEU A 43 -29.56 15.11 -16.03
C LEU A 43 -30.88 14.36 -15.91
N ASP A 44 -31.71 14.66 -14.93
CA ASP A 44 -33.02 14.05 -14.73
C ASP A 44 -33.94 14.31 -15.94
N GLU A 45 -34.02 15.56 -16.39
CA GLU A 45 -34.77 15.95 -17.61
C GLU A 45 -34.25 15.28 -18.90
N SER A 46 -32.98 14.88 -18.94
CA SER A 46 -32.36 14.13 -20.05
C SER A 46 -32.62 12.63 -19.99
N GLY A 47 -33.38 12.13 -19.00
CA GLY A 47 -33.75 10.73 -18.85
C GLY A 47 -32.81 9.91 -17.95
N VAL A 48 -31.91 10.54 -17.22
CA VAL A 48 -31.11 9.88 -16.16
C VAL A 48 -31.96 9.82 -14.89
N PRO A 49 -32.36 8.65 -14.39
CA PRO A 49 -33.24 8.56 -13.21
C PRO A 49 -32.48 8.91 -11.93
N VAL A 50 -32.36 10.19 -11.64
CA VAL A 50 -31.70 10.69 -10.43
C VAL A 50 -32.72 10.77 -9.29
N ILE A 51 -32.43 10.12 -8.17
CA ILE A 51 -33.23 10.16 -6.96
C ILE A 51 -32.56 11.17 -6.01
N GLY A 52 -33.27 12.26 -5.67
CA GLY A 52 -32.84 13.24 -4.71
C GLY A 52 -33.59 13.06 -3.37
N GLU A 53 -32.87 12.95 -2.28
CA GLU A 53 -33.44 12.92 -0.94
C GLU A 53 -32.95 14.15 -0.14
N ALA A 54 -33.88 14.92 0.39
CA ALA A 54 -33.56 16.10 1.17
C ALA A 54 -32.68 15.76 2.38
N GLY A 55 -31.55 16.46 2.48
CA GLY A 55 -30.56 16.22 3.54
C GLY A 55 -29.61 15.04 3.33
N SER A 56 -29.92 14.13 2.40
CA SER A 56 -29.12 12.91 2.15
C SER A 56 -28.31 12.95 0.85
N GLY A 57 -28.73 13.76 -0.12
CA GLY A 57 -28.05 13.90 -1.42
C GLY A 57 -28.76 13.17 -2.57
N TYR A 58 -27.98 12.83 -3.58
CA TYR A 58 -28.45 12.24 -4.84
C TYR A 58 -27.93 10.82 -5.01
N SER A 59 -28.77 9.96 -5.61
CA SER A 59 -28.40 8.62 -6.07
C SER A 59 -29.00 8.36 -7.44
N ILE A 60 -28.47 7.39 -8.17
CA ILE A 60 -29.07 6.91 -9.40
C ILE A 60 -29.88 5.65 -9.11
N MET A 61 -31.03 5.52 -9.78
CA MET A 61 -31.89 4.34 -9.63
C MET A 61 -31.10 3.06 -9.91
N GLU A 62 -31.29 2.06 -9.05
CA GLU A 62 -30.62 0.78 -9.17
C GLU A 62 -30.95 0.11 -10.52
N GLY A 63 -29.93 -0.41 -11.19
CA GLY A 63 -30.07 -1.02 -12.53
C GLY A 63 -29.89 -0.06 -13.72
N TYR A 64 -29.85 1.27 -13.52
CA TYR A 64 -29.50 2.20 -14.58
C TYR A 64 -28.00 2.12 -14.90
N ARG A 65 -27.69 1.72 -16.15
CA ARG A 65 -26.30 1.61 -16.62
C ARG A 65 -25.99 2.73 -17.60
N LEU A 66 -24.86 3.37 -17.39
CA LEU A 66 -24.33 4.34 -18.36
C LEU A 66 -24.04 3.69 -19.72
N PRO A 67 -24.08 4.53 -20.81
CA PRO A 67 -23.34 4.23 -22.02
C PRO A 67 -21.87 3.92 -21.70
N PRO A 68 -21.13 3.20 -22.56
CA PRO A 68 -19.79 2.74 -22.27
C PRO A 68 -18.90 3.88 -21.76
N VAL A 69 -18.26 3.64 -20.62
CA VAL A 69 -17.29 4.59 -20.04
C VAL A 69 -16.18 4.77 -21.05
N MET A 70 -15.94 6.01 -21.49
CA MET A 70 -14.84 6.35 -22.37
C MET A 70 -13.62 6.69 -21.54
N PHE A 71 -12.52 6.03 -21.80
CA PHE A 71 -11.22 6.35 -21.19
C PHE A 71 -10.42 7.24 -22.14
N SER A 72 -9.76 8.25 -21.59
CA SER A 72 -8.70 8.98 -22.28
C SER A 72 -7.45 8.12 -22.38
N GLN A 73 -6.55 8.46 -23.30
CA GLN A 73 -5.27 7.79 -23.45
C GLN A 73 -4.45 7.83 -22.15
N GLN A 74 -4.47 8.96 -21.42
CA GLN A 74 -3.76 9.09 -20.14
C GLN A 74 -4.32 8.15 -19.07
N GLU A 75 -5.63 8.02 -18.98
CA GLU A 75 -6.27 7.09 -18.03
C GLU A 75 -5.95 5.64 -18.39
N ALA A 76 -5.98 5.28 -19.67
CA ALA A 76 -5.60 3.95 -20.13
C ALA A 76 -4.11 3.64 -19.83
N ASN A 77 -3.21 4.59 -20.05
CA ASN A 77 -1.78 4.45 -19.72
C ASN A 77 -1.56 4.30 -18.21
N ALA A 78 -2.27 5.05 -17.38
CA ALA A 78 -2.20 4.92 -15.92
C ALA A 78 -2.69 3.54 -15.45
N LEU A 79 -3.78 3.02 -16.04
CA LEU A 79 -4.28 1.67 -15.78
C LEU A 79 -3.28 0.58 -16.21
N LEU A 80 -2.55 0.78 -17.33
CA LEU A 80 -1.49 -0.13 -17.74
C LEU A 80 -0.38 -0.23 -16.69
N ILE A 81 0.11 0.91 -16.19
CA ILE A 81 1.12 0.93 -15.12
C ILE A 81 0.59 0.23 -13.86
N GLY A 82 -0.65 0.55 -13.45
CA GLY A 82 -1.33 -0.15 -12.35
C GLY A 82 -1.39 -1.66 -12.55
N GLY A 83 -1.62 -2.11 -13.80
CA GLY A 83 -1.62 -3.51 -14.17
C GLY A 83 -0.28 -4.19 -14.02
N LYS A 84 0.78 -3.57 -14.50
CA LYS A 84 2.15 -4.07 -14.36
C LYS A 84 2.56 -4.17 -12.89
N LEU A 85 2.15 -3.22 -12.06
CA LEU A 85 2.36 -3.29 -10.61
C LEU A 85 1.53 -4.41 -9.97
N ALA A 86 0.25 -4.53 -10.32
CA ALA A 86 -0.62 -5.60 -9.82
C ALA A 86 -0.08 -6.98 -10.19
N GLU A 87 0.40 -7.18 -11.43
CA GLU A 87 1.03 -8.42 -11.90
C GLU A 87 2.21 -8.84 -11.00
N LYS A 88 3.06 -7.91 -10.58
CA LYS A 88 4.29 -8.20 -9.84
C LYS A 88 4.11 -8.12 -8.32
N LEU A 89 3.20 -7.30 -7.82
CA LEU A 89 3.07 -7.04 -6.38
C LEU A 89 1.88 -7.77 -5.72
N THR A 90 1.03 -8.45 -6.51
CA THR A 90 -0.09 -9.22 -5.98
C THR A 90 0.04 -10.71 -6.28
N ASP A 91 -0.88 -11.52 -5.77
CA ASP A 91 -0.97 -12.95 -6.04
C ASP A 91 -1.87 -13.27 -7.24
N GLY A 92 -1.92 -14.54 -7.62
CA GLY A 92 -2.70 -15.03 -8.75
C GLY A 92 -4.19 -14.71 -8.65
N SER A 93 -4.75 -14.65 -7.44
CA SER A 93 -6.18 -14.37 -7.23
C SER A 93 -6.57 -12.94 -7.62
N VAL A 94 -5.72 -11.96 -7.30
CA VAL A 94 -5.94 -10.56 -7.71
C VAL A 94 -5.56 -10.33 -9.16
N ARG A 95 -4.44 -10.93 -9.61
CA ARG A 95 -3.92 -10.81 -10.98
C ARG A 95 -4.99 -11.19 -12.01
N GLN A 96 -5.60 -12.36 -11.86
CA GLN A 96 -6.64 -12.85 -12.77
C GLN A 96 -7.82 -11.88 -12.90
N HIS A 97 -8.30 -11.33 -11.79
CA HIS A 97 -9.38 -10.36 -11.80
C HIS A 97 -8.97 -9.03 -12.43
N PHE A 98 -7.74 -8.60 -12.19
CA PHE A 98 -7.22 -7.38 -12.79
C PHE A 98 -7.07 -7.51 -14.32
N GLU A 99 -6.51 -8.62 -14.80
CA GLU A 99 -6.39 -8.90 -16.23
C GLU A 99 -7.75 -8.92 -16.92
N ALA A 100 -8.74 -9.57 -16.30
CA ALA A 100 -10.11 -9.58 -16.81
C ALA A 100 -10.74 -8.18 -16.87
N ALA A 101 -10.47 -7.33 -15.88
CA ALA A 101 -10.91 -5.94 -15.88
C ALA A 101 -10.20 -5.12 -16.96
N LEU A 102 -8.88 -5.24 -17.09
CA LEU A 102 -8.08 -4.54 -18.10
C LEU A 102 -8.50 -4.94 -19.53
N PHE A 103 -8.81 -6.21 -19.74
CA PHE A 103 -9.35 -6.69 -21.04
C PHE A 103 -10.66 -5.98 -21.39
N LYS A 104 -11.59 -5.82 -20.45
CA LYS A 104 -12.86 -5.10 -20.66
C LYS A 104 -12.62 -3.61 -20.92
N ILE A 105 -11.67 -3.00 -20.23
CA ILE A 105 -11.28 -1.60 -20.45
C ILE A 105 -10.69 -1.42 -21.83
N LYS A 106 -9.77 -2.29 -22.25
CA LYS A 106 -9.22 -2.29 -23.62
C LYS A 106 -10.31 -2.40 -24.68
N ALA A 107 -11.37 -3.17 -24.44
CA ALA A 107 -12.45 -3.35 -25.42
C ALA A 107 -13.17 -2.04 -25.78
N VAL A 108 -13.27 -1.09 -24.82
CA VAL A 108 -13.97 0.19 -25.01
C VAL A 108 -13.07 1.35 -25.45
N LEU A 109 -11.76 1.13 -25.57
CA LEU A 109 -10.82 2.13 -26.09
C LEU A 109 -10.98 2.32 -27.61
N ARG A 110 -10.60 3.49 -28.12
CA ARG A 110 -10.48 3.77 -29.55
C ARG A 110 -9.33 2.95 -30.15
N ALA A 111 -9.37 2.69 -31.45
CA ALA A 111 -8.36 1.90 -32.15
C ALA A 111 -6.93 2.45 -31.94
N THR A 112 -6.75 3.77 -32.09
CA THR A 112 -5.48 4.46 -31.89
C THR A 112 -4.95 4.32 -30.46
N ASP A 113 -5.84 4.34 -29.47
CA ASP A 113 -5.47 4.23 -28.06
C ASP A 113 -5.09 2.77 -27.71
N LYS A 114 -5.71 1.78 -28.36
CA LYS A 114 -5.35 0.37 -28.25
C LYS A 114 -3.92 0.11 -28.77
N GLU A 115 -3.60 0.59 -29.97
CA GLU A 115 -2.29 0.45 -30.58
C GLU A 115 -1.18 1.07 -29.69
N ASN A 116 -1.43 2.28 -29.18
CA ASN A 116 -0.53 2.95 -28.26
C ASN A 116 -0.33 2.15 -26.96
N LEU A 117 -1.41 1.60 -26.39
CA LEU A 117 -1.36 0.81 -25.18
C LEU A 117 -0.57 -0.49 -25.37
N ASP A 118 -0.77 -1.17 -26.51
CA ASP A 118 -0.07 -2.41 -26.85
C ASP A 118 1.43 -2.14 -27.08
N HIS A 119 1.77 -1.02 -27.72
CA HIS A 119 3.17 -0.59 -27.87
C HIS A 119 3.83 -0.33 -26.48
N LEU A 120 3.17 0.44 -25.61
CA LEU A 120 3.67 0.74 -24.26
C LEU A 120 3.77 -0.49 -23.37
N THR A 121 2.88 -1.47 -23.55
CA THR A 121 2.90 -2.72 -22.76
C THR A 121 4.24 -3.45 -22.86
N ASN A 122 4.88 -3.40 -24.02
CA ASN A 122 6.17 -4.04 -24.28
C ASN A 122 7.37 -3.18 -23.86
N GLN A 123 7.15 -1.92 -23.51
CA GLN A 123 8.22 -0.98 -23.11
C GLN A 123 8.24 -0.68 -21.62
N ILE A 124 7.24 -1.14 -20.87
CA ILE A 124 7.14 -0.94 -19.43
C ILE A 124 7.29 -2.29 -18.73
N GLU A 125 8.31 -2.44 -17.91
CA GLU A 125 8.56 -3.63 -17.11
C GLU A 125 8.73 -3.27 -15.64
N VAL A 126 8.13 -4.03 -14.75
CA VAL A 126 8.31 -3.92 -13.29
C VAL A 126 9.16 -5.09 -12.84
N LEU A 127 10.39 -4.81 -12.43
CA LEU A 127 11.27 -5.83 -11.89
C LEU A 127 11.00 -6.03 -10.41
N ARG A 128 10.79 -7.29 -10.02
CA ARG A 128 10.70 -7.69 -8.63
C ARG A 128 11.71 -8.81 -8.39
N PHE A 129 12.68 -8.55 -7.53
CA PHE A 129 13.64 -9.54 -7.09
C PHE A 129 13.01 -10.39 -5.98
N ARG A 130 12.31 -11.45 -6.35
CA ARG A 130 11.69 -12.41 -5.43
C ARG A 130 12.12 -13.84 -5.81
N ALA A 131 12.24 -14.72 -4.81
CA ALA A 131 12.52 -16.13 -5.07
C ALA A 131 11.35 -16.78 -5.84
N PRO A 132 11.61 -17.60 -6.86
CA PRO A 132 10.57 -18.22 -7.72
C PRO A 132 9.55 -19.09 -6.99
N GLN A 133 9.91 -19.65 -5.83
CA GLN A 133 9.06 -20.55 -5.03
C GLN A 133 7.84 -19.89 -4.41
N ASP A 134 7.79 -18.56 -4.39
CA ASP A 134 6.69 -17.80 -3.78
C ASP A 134 5.52 -17.50 -4.75
N GLU A 135 5.59 -17.87 -6.03
CA GLU A 135 4.59 -17.46 -7.03
C GLU A 135 3.36 -18.36 -7.11
N GLU A 136 3.48 -19.65 -6.81
CA GLU A 136 2.38 -20.62 -6.95
C GLU A 136 1.56 -20.85 -5.67
N ALA A 137 2.10 -20.52 -4.49
CA ALA A 137 1.48 -20.87 -3.21
C ALA A 137 0.39 -19.88 -2.74
N ASP A 138 0.33 -18.67 -3.29
CA ASP A 138 -0.36 -17.56 -2.64
C ASP A 138 -1.54 -17.01 -3.46
N SER A 139 -2.68 -17.69 -3.41
CA SER A 139 -3.96 -17.16 -3.93
C SER A 139 -4.88 -16.73 -2.79
N HIS A 140 -4.36 -15.98 -1.82
CA HIS A 140 -5.10 -15.64 -0.60
C HIS A 140 -5.61 -14.21 -0.54
N LEU A 141 -5.05 -13.27 -1.34
CA LEU A 141 -5.39 -11.85 -1.24
C LEU A 141 -6.87 -11.57 -1.51
N SER A 142 -7.47 -12.18 -2.52
CA SER A 142 -8.90 -11.99 -2.82
C SER A 142 -9.79 -12.50 -1.69
N ALA A 143 -9.47 -13.67 -1.11
CA ALA A 143 -10.21 -14.20 0.02
C ALA A 143 -10.05 -13.34 1.29
N LEU A 144 -8.85 -12.78 1.51
CA LEU A 144 -8.60 -11.84 2.60
C LEU A 144 -9.37 -10.52 2.41
N GLN A 145 -9.40 -9.98 1.19
CA GLN A 145 -10.19 -8.80 0.86
C GLN A 145 -11.68 -9.06 1.12
N GLN A 146 -12.20 -10.22 0.69
CA GLN A 146 -13.58 -10.63 0.95
C GLN A 146 -13.87 -10.72 2.45
N SER A 147 -12.99 -11.37 3.21
CA SER A 147 -13.13 -11.51 4.67
C SER A 147 -13.25 -10.15 5.36
N ILE A 148 -12.39 -9.19 4.98
CA ILE A 148 -12.39 -7.83 5.53
C ILE A 148 -13.70 -7.10 5.15
N ALA A 149 -14.12 -7.17 3.89
CA ALA A 149 -15.32 -6.51 3.41
C ALA A 149 -16.60 -7.07 4.08
N GLU A 150 -16.69 -8.38 4.24
CA GLU A 150 -17.82 -9.09 4.87
C GLU A 150 -17.71 -9.17 6.39
N LYS A 151 -16.60 -8.70 6.98
CA LYS A 151 -16.33 -8.76 8.43
C LYS A 151 -16.40 -10.20 8.97
N ARG A 152 -15.86 -11.15 8.23
CA ARG A 152 -15.86 -12.57 8.56
C ARG A 152 -14.52 -12.98 9.15
N ALA A 153 -14.55 -13.77 10.22
CA ALA A 153 -13.35 -14.41 10.73
C ALA A 153 -12.77 -15.41 9.72
N ILE A 154 -11.47 -15.63 9.77
CA ILE A 154 -10.78 -16.60 8.94
C ILE A 154 -10.08 -17.65 9.78
N PHE A 155 -10.02 -18.87 9.25
CA PHE A 155 -9.10 -19.89 9.70
C PHE A 155 -7.86 -19.86 8.81
N ILE A 156 -6.68 -19.86 9.42
CA ILE A 156 -5.40 -19.95 8.73
C ILE A 156 -4.54 -21.06 9.30
N ARG A 157 -3.85 -21.80 8.42
CA ARG A 157 -2.71 -22.65 8.76
C ARG A 157 -1.44 -21.86 8.41
N TYR A 158 -0.69 -21.48 9.44
CA TYR A 158 0.38 -20.51 9.33
C TYR A 158 1.73 -21.10 9.69
N HIS A 159 2.73 -20.82 8.85
CA HIS A 159 4.12 -21.20 9.07
C HIS A 159 4.87 -20.05 9.74
N SER A 160 5.31 -20.24 11.00
CA SER A 160 6.08 -19.21 11.71
C SER A 160 7.56 -19.26 11.31
N GLY A 161 8.14 -18.12 10.91
CA GLY A 161 9.49 -18.07 10.32
C GLY A 161 10.66 -18.25 11.28
N GLY A 162 10.42 -18.42 12.59
CA GLY A 162 11.50 -18.55 13.58
C GLY A 162 11.66 -19.95 14.20
N LYS A 163 10.61 -20.75 14.10
CA LYS A 163 10.61 -22.17 14.51
C LYS A 163 9.75 -22.82 13.46
N GLU A 164 10.17 -23.71 12.66
CA GLU A 164 9.42 -24.37 11.58
C GLU A 164 8.08 -25.02 12.01
N GLU A 165 7.35 -24.33 12.91
CA GLU A 165 6.10 -24.81 13.50
C GLU A 165 4.91 -24.31 12.68
N LEU A 166 4.16 -25.25 12.15
CA LEU A 166 2.82 -25.04 11.63
C LEU A 166 1.85 -24.80 12.77
N SER A 167 1.04 -23.77 12.67
CA SER A 167 0.03 -23.47 13.66
C SER A 167 -1.31 -23.12 13.00
N GLU A 168 -2.38 -23.63 13.57
CA GLU A 168 -3.75 -23.31 13.16
C GLU A 168 -4.29 -22.16 14.01
N ARG A 169 -4.89 -21.18 13.36
CA ARG A 169 -5.36 -19.97 14.02
C ARG A 169 -6.68 -19.51 13.46
N ILE A 170 -7.52 -18.96 14.34
CA ILE A 170 -8.68 -18.16 13.94
C ILE A 170 -8.28 -16.70 14.14
N VAL A 171 -8.47 -15.91 13.09
CA VAL A 171 -8.06 -14.50 13.03
C VAL A 171 -9.25 -13.66 12.59
N GLU A 172 -9.43 -12.51 13.23
CA GLU A 172 -10.35 -11.46 12.85
C GLU A 172 -9.56 -10.36 12.13
N PRO A 173 -9.64 -10.29 10.79
CA PRO A 173 -8.84 -9.35 10.01
C PRO A 173 -9.23 -7.90 10.27
N ILE A 174 -8.23 -7.02 10.43
CA ILE A 174 -8.46 -5.57 10.47
C ILE A 174 -7.92 -4.86 9.24
N GLY A 175 -7.03 -5.49 8.47
CA GLY A 175 -6.55 -4.93 7.22
C GLY A 175 -5.38 -5.65 6.62
N LEU A 176 -5.08 -5.25 5.38
CA LEU A 176 -3.92 -5.68 4.61
C LEU A 176 -2.99 -4.49 4.38
N TRP A 177 -1.69 -4.70 4.50
CA TRP A 177 -0.70 -3.71 4.10
C TRP A 177 0.44 -4.37 3.31
N TYR A 178 1.03 -3.60 2.41
CA TYR A 178 2.20 -4.02 1.66
C TYR A 178 3.44 -3.36 2.26
N TYR A 179 4.32 -4.17 2.83
CA TYR A 179 5.50 -3.69 3.52
C TYR A 179 6.68 -4.64 3.30
N SER A 180 7.88 -4.09 3.16
CA SER A 180 9.11 -4.87 2.97
C SER A 180 8.99 -5.96 1.89
N GLN A 181 8.36 -5.62 0.75
CA GLN A 181 8.13 -6.47 -0.43
C GLN A 181 7.12 -7.62 -0.24
N TYR A 182 6.38 -7.64 0.86
CA TYR A 182 5.38 -8.67 1.15
C TYR A 182 4.04 -8.08 1.56
N TRP A 183 3.00 -8.79 1.25
CA TRP A 183 1.69 -8.55 1.81
C TRP A 183 1.60 -9.11 3.23
N HIS A 184 1.03 -8.33 4.10
CA HIS A 184 0.81 -8.65 5.49
C HIS A 184 -0.65 -8.48 5.85
N LEU A 185 -1.16 -9.45 6.61
CA LEU A 185 -2.48 -9.39 7.22
C LEU A 185 -2.31 -8.99 8.68
N ILE A 186 -2.92 -7.87 9.05
CA ILE A 186 -3.07 -7.53 10.46
C ILE A 186 -4.43 -8.01 10.94
N GLY A 187 -4.45 -8.73 12.07
CA GLY A 187 -5.68 -9.23 12.63
C GLY A 187 -5.55 -9.65 14.09
N TYR A 188 -6.67 -9.71 14.77
CA TYR A 188 -6.75 -10.21 16.13
C TYR A 188 -6.71 -11.76 16.13
N CYS A 189 -5.68 -12.32 16.71
CA CYS A 189 -5.48 -13.76 16.80
C CYS A 189 -6.18 -14.29 18.07
N ARG A 190 -7.26 -15.06 17.92
CA ARG A 190 -8.01 -15.61 19.05
C ARG A 190 -7.17 -16.56 19.92
N LEU A 191 -6.27 -17.34 19.29
CA LEU A 191 -5.36 -18.24 20.01
C LEU A 191 -4.39 -17.49 20.93
N ARG A 192 -3.87 -16.36 20.46
CA ARG A 192 -2.88 -15.56 21.21
C ARG A 192 -3.50 -14.36 21.94
N LYS A 193 -4.83 -14.18 21.82
CA LYS A 193 -5.62 -13.10 22.45
C LYS A 193 -4.98 -11.71 22.23
N GLY A 194 -4.60 -11.42 20.98
CA GLY A 194 -3.96 -10.13 20.64
C GLY A 194 -3.70 -9.98 19.15
N TYR A 195 -3.42 -8.75 18.74
CA TYR A 195 -3.12 -8.45 17.35
C TYR A 195 -1.80 -9.06 16.92
N ARG A 196 -1.75 -9.53 15.69
CA ARG A 196 -0.57 -10.12 15.07
C ARG A 196 -0.46 -9.67 13.63
N ASP A 197 0.78 -9.59 13.19
CA ASP A 197 1.16 -9.42 11.80
C ASP A 197 1.45 -10.80 11.19
N PHE A 198 0.70 -11.15 10.18
CA PHE A 198 0.85 -12.40 9.43
C PHE A 198 1.31 -12.10 8.01
N ARG A 199 2.52 -12.47 7.67
CA ARG A 199 2.99 -12.41 6.29
C ARG A 199 2.15 -13.38 5.43
N VAL A 200 1.45 -12.86 4.41
CA VAL A 200 0.47 -13.62 3.62
C VAL A 200 1.13 -14.83 2.94
N SER A 201 2.35 -14.70 2.42
CA SER A 201 3.08 -15.80 1.79
C SER A 201 3.45 -16.96 2.72
N ARG A 202 3.22 -16.84 4.03
CA ARG A 202 3.39 -17.93 5.00
C ARG A 202 2.08 -18.63 5.39
N ILE A 203 0.97 -18.22 4.79
CA ILE A 203 -0.33 -18.87 4.97
C ILE A 203 -0.39 -20.05 4.01
N GLN A 204 -0.38 -21.28 4.51
CA GLN A 204 -0.48 -22.49 3.69
C GLN A 204 -1.94 -22.81 3.32
N ARG A 205 -2.89 -22.48 4.20
CA ARG A 205 -4.31 -22.70 3.99
C ARG A 205 -5.08 -21.55 4.60
N LEU A 206 -6.09 -21.09 3.87
CA LEU A 206 -7.02 -20.05 4.32
C LEU A 206 -8.45 -20.53 4.06
N GLN A 207 -9.33 -20.31 5.03
CA GLN A 207 -10.77 -20.57 4.91
C GLN A 207 -11.56 -19.44 5.57
N LEU A 208 -12.52 -18.88 4.86
CA LEU A 208 -13.49 -17.97 5.44
C LEU A 208 -14.41 -18.75 6.37
N LYS A 209 -14.62 -18.23 7.58
CA LYS A 209 -15.60 -18.77 8.52
C LYS A 209 -16.95 -18.10 8.25
N ASP A 210 -18.05 -18.79 8.58
CA ASP A 210 -19.38 -18.18 8.51
C ASP A 210 -19.63 -17.16 9.63
N GLU A 211 -18.78 -17.20 10.63
CA GLU A 211 -18.81 -16.32 11.79
C GLU A 211 -18.29 -14.91 11.44
N THR A 212 -19.12 -13.91 11.73
CA THR A 212 -18.75 -12.48 11.63
C THR A 212 -18.20 -11.98 12.95
N TYR A 213 -17.36 -10.95 12.89
CA TYR A 213 -16.84 -10.24 14.06
C TYR A 213 -17.32 -8.78 14.05
N ASN A 214 -17.31 -8.15 15.23
CA ASN A 214 -17.64 -6.73 15.36
C ASN A 214 -16.42 -5.85 15.06
N PRO A 215 -16.38 -5.14 13.93
CA PRO A 215 -15.22 -4.29 13.57
C PRO A 215 -15.00 -3.13 14.55
N SER A 216 -16.05 -2.66 15.24
CA SER A 216 -15.91 -1.60 16.24
C SER A 216 -15.19 -2.04 17.53
N ALA A 217 -15.02 -3.35 17.73
CA ALA A 217 -14.21 -3.89 18.82
C ALA A 217 -12.70 -3.86 18.53
N HIS A 218 -12.31 -3.46 17.30
CA HIS A 218 -10.93 -3.44 16.83
C HIS A 218 -10.49 -2.02 16.42
N PRO A 219 -9.20 -1.71 16.53
CA PRO A 219 -8.65 -0.48 15.95
C PRO A 219 -8.75 -0.52 14.42
N THR A 220 -8.77 0.64 13.80
CA THR A 220 -8.57 0.71 12.35
C THR A 220 -7.14 0.30 11.99
N LEU A 221 -6.91 -0.18 10.75
CA LEU A 221 -5.57 -0.50 10.29
C LEU A 221 -4.62 0.70 10.45
N HIS A 222 -5.08 1.90 10.12
CA HIS A 222 -4.29 3.12 10.24
C HIS A 222 -3.88 3.39 11.69
N SER A 223 -4.83 3.37 12.64
CA SER A 223 -4.52 3.60 14.06
C SER A 223 -3.63 2.51 14.65
N TYR A 224 -3.76 1.27 14.18
CA TYR A 224 -2.86 0.18 14.58
C TYR A 224 -1.43 0.43 14.11
N ILE A 225 -1.23 0.80 12.83
CA ILE A 225 0.10 1.13 12.28
C ILE A 225 0.71 2.32 13.02
N GLU A 226 -0.07 3.37 13.29
CA GLU A 226 0.41 4.51 14.10
C GLU A 226 0.81 4.09 15.52
N SER A 227 0.06 3.18 16.15
CA SER A 227 0.40 2.68 17.48
C SER A 227 1.70 1.87 17.48
N MET A 228 1.97 1.10 16.44
CA MET A 228 3.26 0.40 16.27
C MET A 228 4.42 1.39 16.18
N SER A 229 4.23 2.50 15.47
CA SER A 229 5.25 3.55 15.37
C SER A 229 5.48 4.27 16.71
N LYS A 230 4.43 4.42 17.53
CA LYS A 230 4.50 5.04 18.87
C LYS A 230 5.08 4.12 19.94
N HIS A 231 5.02 2.80 19.76
CA HIS A 231 5.61 1.79 20.66
C HIS A 231 7.05 1.43 20.24
N GLN A 232 7.63 2.12 19.26
CA GLN A 232 9.06 2.04 19.05
C GLN A 232 9.74 2.62 20.30
N GLU A 233 10.56 1.77 20.93
CA GLU A 233 11.49 2.05 22.01
C GLU A 233 12.03 3.47 21.92
N GLU A 234 12.40 4.08 23.04
CA GLU A 234 12.99 5.42 23.09
C GLU A 234 13.93 5.63 21.90
N LEU A 235 13.52 6.52 21.00
CA LEU A 235 14.32 6.81 19.82
C LEU A 235 15.63 7.44 20.28
N ASN A 236 16.72 6.80 19.97
CA ASN A 236 18.05 7.30 20.29
C ASN A 236 18.58 8.15 19.15
N GLU A 237 19.06 9.32 19.46
CA GLU A 237 19.76 10.16 18.48
C GLU A 237 21.11 9.52 18.15
N VAL A 238 21.38 9.42 16.85
CA VAL A 238 22.66 8.94 16.34
C VAL A 238 23.25 10.02 15.46
N VAL A 239 24.51 10.33 15.67
CA VAL A 239 25.29 11.26 14.85
C VAL A 239 26.42 10.49 14.19
N LEU A 240 26.44 10.54 12.86
CA LEU A 240 27.45 9.92 12.02
C LEU A 240 28.22 10.97 11.24
N CYS A 241 29.53 10.80 11.10
CA CYS A 241 30.32 11.50 10.10
C CYS A 241 30.60 10.53 8.94
N MET A 242 30.11 10.83 7.74
CA MET A 242 30.15 9.93 6.59
C MET A 242 30.76 10.60 5.38
N SER A 243 31.57 9.84 4.63
CA SER A 243 32.19 10.32 3.39
C SER A 243 31.14 10.70 2.35
N ASN A 244 31.33 11.85 1.67
CA ASN A 244 30.44 12.35 0.63
C ASN A 244 30.30 11.37 -0.55
N ASP A 245 31.30 10.54 -0.81
CA ASP A 245 31.26 9.50 -1.83
C ASP A 245 30.22 8.41 -1.53
N VAL A 246 30.00 8.13 -0.27
CA VAL A 246 29.04 7.10 0.16
C VAL A 246 27.63 7.66 0.28
N ILE A 247 27.49 8.91 0.70
CA ILE A 247 26.17 9.54 0.93
C ILE A 247 25.30 9.52 -0.33
N ARG A 248 25.90 9.67 -1.51
CA ARG A 248 25.16 9.61 -2.78
C ARG A 248 24.42 8.29 -3.01
N TYR A 249 24.94 7.17 -2.48
CA TYR A 249 24.31 5.83 -2.64
C TYR A 249 23.20 5.57 -1.62
N ILE A 250 23.19 6.31 -0.51
CA ILE A 250 22.18 6.13 0.55
C ILE A 250 21.12 7.22 0.57
N ARG A 251 21.16 8.15 -0.38
CA ARG A 251 20.34 9.37 -0.36
C ARG A 251 18.85 9.11 -0.14
N GLU A 252 18.31 8.04 -0.72
CA GLU A 252 16.91 7.66 -0.56
C GLU A 252 16.71 6.66 0.58
N SER A 253 17.60 5.67 0.71
CA SER A 253 17.47 4.62 1.72
C SER A 253 17.70 5.10 3.15
N ARG A 254 18.40 6.20 3.38
CA ARG A 254 18.68 6.76 4.72
C ARG A 254 17.40 7.10 5.50
N TYR A 255 16.32 7.49 4.80
CA TYR A 255 15.03 7.77 5.46
C TYR A 255 14.43 6.52 6.14
N TYR A 256 14.68 5.36 5.60
CA TYR A 256 14.26 4.10 6.20
C TYR A 256 14.94 3.83 7.56
N TYR A 257 16.14 4.38 7.74
CA TYR A 257 16.92 4.24 8.97
C TYR A 257 16.72 5.39 9.96
N GLY A 258 15.73 6.26 9.72
CA GLY A 258 15.38 7.36 10.61
C GLY A 258 16.21 8.63 10.42
N PHE A 259 16.66 8.92 9.20
CA PHE A 259 17.37 10.16 8.87
C PHE A 259 16.51 11.40 9.20
N VAL A 260 17.13 12.38 9.86
CA VAL A 260 16.49 13.63 10.29
C VAL A 260 17.03 14.82 9.51
N ARG A 261 18.36 15.03 9.54
CA ARG A 261 19.04 16.17 8.91
C ARG A 261 20.50 15.89 8.63
N GLU A 262 21.11 16.74 7.84
CA GLU A 262 22.54 16.71 7.55
C GLU A 262 23.15 18.08 7.67
N GLU A 263 24.46 18.13 7.96
CA GLU A 263 25.27 19.35 7.95
C GLU A 263 26.70 19.04 7.47
N PRO A 264 27.36 19.96 6.75
CA PRO A 264 28.76 19.75 6.36
C PRO A 264 29.65 19.55 7.59
N ALA A 265 30.52 18.55 7.56
CA ALA A 265 31.56 18.39 8.58
C ALA A 265 32.89 18.99 8.10
N ASP A 266 33.28 18.67 6.87
CA ASP A 266 34.44 19.24 6.15
C ASP A 266 34.25 19.09 4.63
N ALA A 267 35.35 19.24 3.83
CA ALA A 267 35.27 19.14 2.37
C ALA A 267 34.84 17.75 1.86
N ASP A 268 35.23 16.68 2.57
CA ASP A 268 35.06 15.29 2.13
C ASP A 268 33.99 14.53 2.94
N PHE A 269 33.54 15.10 4.07
CA PHE A 269 32.63 14.46 4.99
C PHE A 269 31.43 15.32 5.34
N THR A 270 30.28 14.67 5.50
CA THR A 270 29.02 15.26 5.97
C THR A 270 28.57 14.57 7.26
N ARG A 271 28.10 15.35 8.21
CA ARG A 271 27.50 14.87 9.45
C ARG A 271 26.01 14.59 9.23
N LEU A 272 25.58 13.39 9.53
CA LEU A 272 24.19 12.91 9.38
C LEU A 272 23.60 12.60 10.76
N PHE A 273 22.36 13.04 10.96
CA PHE A 273 21.60 12.84 12.19
C PHE A 273 20.46 11.88 11.93
N PHE A 274 20.34 10.89 12.81
CA PHE A 274 19.31 9.85 12.74
C PHE A 274 18.62 9.70 14.09
N MET A 275 17.36 9.19 14.04
CA MET A 275 16.62 8.72 15.20
C MET A 275 16.31 7.24 15.00
N THR A 276 16.85 6.36 15.85
CA THR A 276 16.66 4.91 15.71
C THR A 276 16.27 4.25 17.03
N GLY A 277 15.37 3.26 16.95
CA GLY A 277 14.97 2.44 18.10
C GLY A 277 15.90 1.25 18.37
N SER A 278 16.70 0.79 17.38
CA SER A 278 17.54 -0.40 17.51
C SER A 278 18.98 -0.14 17.10
N MET A 279 19.86 0.00 18.10
CA MET A 279 21.29 0.17 17.88
C MET A 279 21.94 -1.02 17.17
N ASN A 280 21.50 -2.23 17.47
CA ASN A 280 22.04 -3.44 16.82
C ASN A 280 21.67 -3.50 15.33
N TYR A 281 20.41 -3.26 14.99
CA TYR A 281 19.97 -3.23 13.60
C TYR A 281 20.64 -2.11 12.82
N PHE A 282 20.72 -0.92 13.41
CA PHE A 282 21.38 0.24 12.82
C PHE A 282 22.89 0.01 12.65
N GLY A 283 23.57 -0.58 13.65
CA GLY A 283 24.97 -0.93 13.58
C GLY A 283 25.27 -1.95 12.48
N ARG A 284 24.42 -2.97 12.28
CA ARG A 284 24.57 -3.93 11.19
C ARG A 284 24.44 -3.26 9.81
N TRP A 285 23.59 -2.27 9.67
CA TRP A 285 23.51 -1.46 8.45
C TRP A 285 24.79 -0.67 8.19
N LEU A 286 25.39 -0.09 9.24
CA LEU A 286 26.64 0.68 9.12
C LEU A 286 27.83 -0.16 8.64
N LEU A 287 27.85 -1.47 8.89
CA LEU A 287 28.91 -2.36 8.39
C LEU A 287 29.07 -2.36 6.87
N MET A 288 28.00 -2.02 6.13
CA MET A 288 28.05 -1.90 4.66
C MET A 288 28.99 -0.79 4.17
N PHE A 289 29.29 0.19 5.03
CA PHE A 289 30.09 1.36 4.67
C PHE A 289 31.54 1.29 5.14
N THR A 290 31.89 0.24 5.85
CA THR A 290 33.24 -0.06 6.33
C THR A 290 33.89 1.15 7.04
N ASN A 291 34.99 1.67 6.50
CA ASN A 291 35.74 2.81 7.05
C ASN A 291 35.24 4.20 6.57
N SER A 292 34.22 4.23 5.69
CA SER A 292 33.65 5.48 5.16
C SER A 292 32.65 6.14 6.12
N VAL A 293 32.37 5.51 7.27
CA VAL A 293 31.48 6.04 8.31
C VAL A 293 32.15 6.01 9.66
N LYS A 294 32.01 7.11 10.40
CA LYS A 294 32.47 7.23 11.78
C LYS A 294 31.27 7.57 12.67
N VAL A 295 31.06 6.81 13.73
CA VAL A 295 30.03 7.11 14.74
C VAL A 295 30.58 8.22 15.65
N GLU A 296 29.91 9.37 15.71
CA GLU A 296 30.24 10.46 16.65
C GLU A 296 29.51 10.26 17.97
N SER A 297 28.22 9.96 17.93
CA SER A 297 27.37 9.60 19.09
C SER A 297 26.26 8.64 18.70
N PRO A 298 25.69 7.88 19.65
CA PRO A 298 26.06 7.74 21.05
C PRO A 298 27.20 6.72 21.27
N LEU A 299 27.74 6.71 22.48
CA LEU A 299 28.79 5.74 22.86
C LEU A 299 28.31 4.29 22.73
N SER A 300 27.06 4.01 23.09
CA SER A 300 26.44 2.67 22.97
C SER A 300 26.47 2.10 21.54
N LEU A 301 26.36 2.96 20.51
CA LEU A 301 26.49 2.53 19.13
C LEU A 301 27.96 2.20 18.79
N LYS A 302 28.93 2.97 19.31
CA LYS A 302 30.36 2.64 19.13
C LYS A 302 30.71 1.28 19.74
N GLU A 303 30.18 1.00 20.92
CA GLU A 303 30.35 -0.29 21.59
C GLU A 303 29.72 -1.42 20.78
N THR A 304 28.50 -1.21 20.27
CA THR A 304 27.82 -2.14 19.37
C THR A 304 28.65 -2.42 18.11
N MET A 305 29.17 -1.38 17.45
CA MET A 305 30.03 -1.52 16.26
C MET A 305 31.29 -2.30 16.57
N THR A 306 31.93 -2.00 17.72
CA THR A 306 33.14 -2.72 18.15
C THR A 306 32.86 -4.21 18.36
N ALA A 307 31.72 -4.54 18.99
CA ALA A 307 31.30 -5.93 19.20
C ALA A 307 31.04 -6.66 17.87
N LEU A 308 30.31 -6.02 16.95
CA LEU A 308 30.02 -6.56 15.61
C LEU A 308 31.31 -6.78 14.79
N CYS A 309 32.24 -5.83 14.80
CA CYS A 309 33.52 -5.98 14.10
C CYS A 309 34.37 -7.12 14.68
N LYS A 310 34.35 -7.28 16.01
CA LYS A 310 35.05 -8.39 16.68
C LYS A 310 34.42 -9.74 16.33
N GLU A 311 33.09 -9.83 16.31
CA GLU A 311 32.37 -11.03 15.87
C GLU A 311 32.74 -11.41 14.43
N LEU A 312 32.74 -10.45 13.51
CA LEU A 312 33.13 -10.66 12.12
C LEU A 312 34.60 -11.08 12.00
N HIS A 313 35.50 -10.41 12.71
CA HIS A 313 36.91 -10.75 12.71
C HIS A 313 37.13 -12.20 13.19
N GLN A 314 36.51 -12.59 14.29
CA GLN A 314 36.59 -13.96 14.81
C GLN A 314 36.01 -15.01 13.83
N HIS A 315 34.96 -14.64 13.09
CA HIS A 315 34.31 -15.55 12.13
C HIS A 315 35.14 -15.78 10.86
N TYR A 316 35.82 -14.73 10.36
CA TYR A 316 36.53 -14.78 9.08
C TYR A 316 38.05 -14.95 9.22
N THR A 317 38.60 -14.87 10.44
CA THR A 317 40.00 -15.15 10.71
C THR A 317 40.11 -16.56 11.30
N ILE A 318 40.19 -17.55 10.41
CA ILE A 318 40.49 -18.97 10.71
C ILE A 318 41.95 -19.22 10.43
#